data_0642bfd4e0d9d6b09e50bc301c2b49ed
#
_entry.id   0642bfd4e0d9d6b09e50bc301c2b49ed
#
_cell.length_a   1.000
_cell.length_b   1.000
_cell.length_c   1.000
_cell.angle_alpha   90.00
_cell.angle_beta   90.00
_cell.angle_gamma   90.00
#
_symmetry.space_group_name_H-M   'P 1'
#
loop_
_entity.id
_entity.type
_entity.pdbx_description
1 polymer ?
#
loop_
_entity_poly.entity_id
_entity_poly.type
_entity_poly.pdbx_seq_one_letter_code
_entity_poly.pdbx_strand_id
1 'polypeptide(L)'
;MPKITSIAVTGASGLIGSALVGQLRLDGYQVKKLVRRSPRTADEVSWDPIKGEIDLASLEGVDAVFHLAGAGVGDKRWSAAYRSQILNSRLLGTTTIAAACEKLQPEVFISASAIGYYGETGNRSVTETDRGGDDFLSIVCREWEAVADLAPSVRTIKLRTGLVLDPTGGALGRMIPLFKFGLGGKLGSGKQWWSWITLHDQIRAMLFLMDSKIEGAVNLTS
;
A
#
# COMPACT_ATOMS: atom_id res chain seq x y z
N MET A 1 -24.32 -10.43 1.43
CA MET A 1 -23.50 -9.22 1.47
C MET A 1 -23.83 -8.41 0.22
N PRO A 2 -23.97 -7.10 0.28
CA PRO A 2 -24.03 -6.29 -0.92
C PRO A 2 -22.78 -6.60 -1.76
N LYS A 3 -22.91 -6.57 -3.06
CA LYS A 3 -21.82 -6.89 -3.98
C LYS A 3 -20.99 -5.62 -4.16
N ILE A 4 -19.70 -5.65 -3.81
CA ILE A 4 -18.76 -4.56 -4.11
C ILE A 4 -18.78 -4.31 -5.62
N THR A 5 -18.99 -3.07 -6.03
CA THR A 5 -19.07 -2.66 -7.43
C THR A 5 -18.22 -1.43 -7.73
N SER A 6 -18.06 -0.53 -6.76
CA SER A 6 -17.34 0.74 -6.90
C SER A 6 -16.15 0.80 -5.94
N ILE A 7 -14.97 1.09 -6.47
CA ILE A 7 -13.71 0.99 -5.72
C ILE A 7 -12.90 2.27 -5.92
N ALA A 8 -12.44 2.85 -4.79
CA ALA A 8 -11.51 3.98 -4.82
C ALA A 8 -10.06 3.51 -4.61
N VAL A 9 -9.13 4.04 -5.38
CA VAL A 9 -7.71 3.65 -5.32
C VAL A 9 -6.83 4.89 -5.26
N THR A 10 -6.02 5.02 -4.19
CA THR A 10 -4.89 5.96 -4.17
C THR A 10 -3.62 5.27 -4.64
N GLY A 11 -2.63 6.03 -5.11
CA GLY A 11 -1.39 5.43 -5.63
C GLY A 11 -1.59 4.63 -6.92
N ALA A 12 -2.67 4.87 -7.66
CA ALA A 12 -3.06 4.17 -8.88
C ALA A 12 -2.03 4.23 -10.03
N SER A 13 -1.04 5.11 -9.96
CA SER A 13 0.06 5.22 -10.93
C SER A 13 1.31 4.44 -10.53
N GLY A 14 1.38 3.88 -9.33
CA GLY A 14 2.50 3.06 -8.85
C GLY A 14 2.46 1.63 -9.42
N LEU A 15 3.51 0.83 -9.17
CA LEU A 15 3.62 -0.55 -9.65
C LEU A 15 2.40 -1.40 -9.25
N ILE A 16 2.11 -1.48 -7.95
CA ILE A 16 0.97 -2.25 -7.44
C ILE A 16 -0.35 -1.61 -7.85
N GLY A 17 -0.48 -0.27 -7.69
CA GLY A 17 -1.73 0.43 -7.96
C GLY A 17 -2.17 0.36 -9.42
N SER A 18 -1.25 0.47 -10.38
CA SER A 18 -1.60 0.36 -11.82
C SER A 18 -2.03 -1.06 -12.19
N ALA A 19 -1.35 -2.07 -11.64
CA ALA A 19 -1.73 -3.47 -11.85
C ALA A 19 -3.10 -3.78 -11.22
N LEU A 20 -3.34 -3.30 -9.98
CA LEU A 20 -4.63 -3.45 -9.31
C LEU A 20 -5.76 -2.80 -10.11
N VAL A 21 -5.60 -1.54 -10.54
CA VAL A 21 -6.59 -0.82 -11.35
C VAL A 21 -6.88 -1.56 -12.66
N GLY A 22 -5.83 -2.09 -13.31
CA GLY A 22 -5.99 -2.90 -14.53
C GLY A 22 -6.84 -4.14 -14.26
N GLN A 23 -6.54 -4.91 -13.22
CA GLN A 23 -7.28 -6.12 -12.87
C GLN A 23 -8.72 -5.80 -12.46
N LEU A 24 -8.94 -4.81 -11.59
CA LEU A 24 -10.29 -4.41 -11.16
C LEU A 24 -11.19 -4.05 -12.35
N ARG A 25 -10.65 -3.36 -13.34
CA ARG A 25 -11.41 -3.02 -14.56
C ARG A 25 -11.71 -4.23 -15.43
N LEU A 26 -10.79 -5.18 -15.55
CA LEU A 26 -11.01 -6.45 -16.26
C LEU A 26 -12.11 -7.28 -15.58
N ASP A 27 -12.18 -7.22 -14.25
CA ASP A 27 -13.21 -7.90 -13.46
C ASP A 27 -14.55 -7.15 -13.42
N GLY A 28 -14.65 -5.99 -14.10
CA GLY A 28 -15.89 -5.23 -14.27
C GLY A 28 -16.21 -4.24 -13.17
N TYR A 29 -15.29 -3.96 -12.25
CA TYR A 29 -15.47 -2.95 -11.19
C TYR A 29 -15.40 -1.52 -11.74
N GLN A 30 -16.20 -0.63 -11.16
CA GLN A 30 -16.05 0.81 -11.35
C GLN A 30 -14.89 1.31 -10.48
N VAL A 31 -13.87 1.92 -11.09
CA VAL A 31 -12.67 2.36 -10.36
C VAL A 31 -12.55 3.88 -10.37
N LYS A 32 -12.53 4.48 -9.17
CA LYS A 32 -12.21 5.89 -8.93
C LYS A 32 -10.74 6.00 -8.52
N LYS A 33 -9.94 6.74 -9.29
CA LYS A 33 -8.50 6.97 -9.01
C LYS A 33 -8.32 8.30 -8.30
N LEU A 34 -7.80 8.28 -7.07
CA LEU A 34 -7.49 9.52 -6.35
C LEU A 34 -6.16 10.09 -6.83
N VAL A 35 -6.21 11.33 -7.30
CA VAL A 35 -5.07 12.05 -7.88
C VAL A 35 -4.77 13.35 -7.14
N ARG A 36 -3.47 13.68 -6.95
CA ARG A 36 -3.02 14.91 -6.27
C ARG A 36 -2.94 16.13 -7.20
N ARG A 37 -3.42 16.00 -8.40
CA ARG A 37 -3.56 17.03 -9.41
C ARG A 37 -5.03 17.21 -9.79
N SER A 38 -5.34 18.22 -10.57
CA SER A 38 -6.68 18.34 -11.15
C SER A 38 -7.06 17.08 -11.95
N PRO A 39 -8.26 16.53 -11.76
CA PRO A 39 -8.78 15.39 -12.53
C PRO A 39 -8.76 15.68 -14.04
N ARG A 40 -8.41 14.69 -14.84
CA ARG A 40 -8.38 14.74 -16.31
C ARG A 40 -9.43 13.86 -16.97
N THR A 41 -9.99 12.93 -16.22
CA THR A 41 -10.98 11.96 -16.66
C THR A 41 -12.07 11.81 -15.59
N ALA A 42 -13.26 11.37 -15.96
CA ALA A 42 -14.40 11.22 -15.06
C ALA A 42 -14.19 10.18 -13.93
N ASP A 43 -13.20 9.29 -14.08
CA ASP A 43 -12.81 8.30 -13.09
C ASP A 43 -11.70 8.79 -12.15
N GLU A 44 -11.26 10.03 -12.27
CA GLU A 44 -10.29 10.65 -11.37
C GLU A 44 -10.97 11.57 -10.35
N VAL A 45 -10.53 11.47 -9.11
CA VAL A 45 -11.03 12.26 -7.97
C VAL A 45 -9.87 13.04 -7.36
N SER A 46 -10.07 14.33 -7.11
CA SER A 46 -9.04 15.18 -6.51
C SER A 46 -8.89 14.92 -5.01
N TRP A 47 -7.65 14.88 -4.53
CA TRP A 47 -7.33 14.88 -3.11
C TRP A 47 -6.00 15.56 -2.84
N ASP A 48 -5.87 16.18 -1.67
CA ASP A 48 -4.64 16.78 -1.17
C ASP A 48 -4.36 16.27 0.25
N PRO A 49 -3.48 15.26 0.41
CA PRO A 49 -3.18 14.69 1.72
C PRO A 49 -2.45 15.69 2.65
N ILE A 50 -1.78 16.72 2.12
CA ILE A 50 -1.08 17.71 2.94
C ILE A 50 -2.09 18.63 3.63
N LYS A 51 -3.16 18.99 2.92
CA LYS A 51 -4.24 19.82 3.46
C LYS A 51 -5.35 19.02 4.14
N GLY A 52 -5.34 17.69 4.01
CA GLY A 52 -6.43 16.82 4.48
C GLY A 52 -7.69 16.98 3.65
N GLU A 53 -7.58 17.42 2.40
CA GLU A 53 -8.71 17.68 1.50
C GLU A 53 -8.96 16.49 0.56
N ILE A 54 -10.24 16.16 0.36
CA ILE A 54 -10.68 15.12 -0.58
C ILE A 54 -12.09 15.44 -1.07
N ASP A 55 -12.34 15.24 -2.36
CA ASP A 55 -13.67 15.39 -2.96
C ASP A 55 -14.55 14.19 -2.59
N LEU A 56 -15.24 14.32 -1.44
CA LEU A 56 -16.11 13.26 -0.91
C LEU A 56 -17.33 13.03 -1.79
N ALA A 57 -17.87 14.10 -2.43
CA ALA A 57 -19.06 13.96 -3.26
C ALA A 57 -18.80 13.06 -4.46
N SER A 58 -17.61 13.13 -5.05
CA SER A 58 -17.20 12.23 -6.13
C SER A 58 -16.92 10.79 -5.69
N LEU A 59 -16.84 10.51 -4.38
CA LEU A 59 -16.64 9.19 -3.79
C LEU A 59 -17.91 8.60 -3.16
N GLU A 60 -19.03 9.30 -3.23
CA GLU A 60 -20.29 8.78 -2.71
C GLU A 60 -20.67 7.44 -3.36
N GLY A 61 -21.06 6.46 -2.55
CA GLY A 61 -21.39 5.11 -2.99
C GLY A 61 -20.18 4.23 -3.35
N VAL A 62 -18.96 4.60 -2.94
CA VAL A 62 -17.79 3.71 -3.04
C VAL A 62 -17.90 2.60 -1.99
N ASP A 63 -17.81 1.34 -2.46
CA ASP A 63 -17.93 0.15 -1.62
C ASP A 63 -16.60 -0.30 -0.98
N ALA A 64 -15.46 -0.03 -1.64
CA ALA A 64 -14.13 -0.41 -1.14
C ALA A 64 -13.08 0.68 -1.42
N VAL A 65 -12.12 0.82 -0.52
CA VAL A 65 -11.03 1.78 -0.66
C VAL A 65 -9.68 1.09 -0.54
N PHE A 66 -8.84 1.19 -1.58
CA PHE A 66 -7.43 0.79 -1.54
C PHE A 66 -6.53 2.02 -1.40
N HIS A 67 -5.82 2.11 -0.29
CA HIS A 67 -4.87 3.19 -0.04
C HIS A 67 -3.43 2.69 -0.20
N LEU A 68 -2.84 2.97 -1.37
CA LEU A 68 -1.50 2.52 -1.76
C LEU A 68 -0.51 3.68 -1.93
N ALA A 69 -0.94 4.91 -1.67
CA ALA A 69 -0.11 6.09 -1.87
C ALA A 69 0.92 6.24 -0.75
N GLY A 70 2.15 6.56 -1.13
CA GLY A 70 3.25 6.87 -0.21
C GLY A 70 4.52 7.18 -0.99
N ALA A 71 5.45 7.95 -0.42
CA ALA A 71 6.76 8.17 -1.01
C ALA A 71 7.55 6.85 -1.03
N GLY A 72 8.21 6.55 -2.15
CA GLY A 72 8.99 5.33 -2.31
C GLY A 72 10.22 5.32 -1.40
N VAL A 73 10.42 4.26 -0.62
CA VAL A 73 11.56 4.16 0.31
C VAL A 73 12.91 4.04 -0.41
N GLY A 74 12.91 3.59 -1.65
CA GLY A 74 14.11 3.40 -2.49
C GLY A 74 14.35 4.49 -3.55
N ASP A 75 13.60 5.60 -3.55
CA ASP A 75 13.69 6.60 -4.62
C ASP A 75 14.83 7.59 -4.43
N LYS A 76 15.22 7.85 -3.19
CA LYS A 76 16.29 8.78 -2.82
C LYS A 76 17.12 8.26 -1.65
N ARG A 77 18.32 8.83 -1.47
CA ARG A 77 19.13 8.59 -0.27
C ARG A 77 18.39 9.10 0.97
N TRP A 78 18.48 8.37 2.08
CA TRP A 78 17.81 8.68 3.35
C TRP A 78 18.49 9.82 4.12
N SER A 79 18.30 11.04 3.66
CA SER A 79 18.56 12.24 4.46
C SER A 79 17.46 12.41 5.52
N ALA A 80 17.68 13.27 6.53
CA ALA A 80 16.67 13.59 7.52
C ALA A 80 15.36 14.10 6.86
N ALA A 81 15.48 14.98 5.86
CA ALA A 81 14.34 15.49 5.11
C ALA A 81 13.59 14.40 4.35
N TYR A 82 14.31 13.41 3.75
CA TYR A 82 13.65 12.33 3.03
C TYR A 82 13.00 11.31 3.96
N ARG A 83 13.61 11.03 5.12
CA ARG A 83 12.95 10.22 6.17
C ARG A 83 11.65 10.86 6.63
N SER A 84 11.64 12.18 6.88
CA SER A 84 10.42 12.91 7.21
C SER A 84 9.39 12.83 6.07
N GLN A 85 9.81 12.90 4.80
CA GLN A 85 8.92 12.75 3.65
C GLN A 85 8.31 11.34 3.59
N ILE A 86 9.10 10.27 3.84
CA ILE A 86 8.63 8.89 3.89
C ILE A 86 7.53 8.74 4.95
N LEU A 87 7.79 9.23 6.17
CA LEU A 87 6.82 9.17 7.27
C LEU A 87 5.57 10.01 6.97
N ASN A 88 5.74 11.30 6.71
CA ASN A 88 4.62 12.23 6.56
C ASN A 88 3.71 11.90 5.38
N SER A 89 4.28 11.41 4.25
CA SER A 89 3.46 11.01 3.10
C SER A 89 2.48 9.88 3.43
N ARG A 90 2.85 9.00 4.38
CA ARG A 90 2.00 7.91 4.87
C ARG A 90 1.01 8.41 5.89
N LEU A 91 1.46 9.10 6.91
CA LEU A 91 0.58 9.58 7.98
C LEU A 91 -0.51 10.52 7.45
N LEU A 92 -0.13 11.57 6.73
CA LEU A 92 -1.09 12.54 6.22
C LEU A 92 -2.06 11.91 5.19
N GLY A 93 -1.49 11.08 4.29
CA GLY A 93 -2.32 10.39 3.29
C GLY A 93 -3.33 9.44 3.93
N THR A 94 -2.88 8.61 4.84
CA THR A 94 -3.74 7.61 5.48
C THR A 94 -4.76 8.26 6.41
N THR A 95 -4.37 9.30 7.17
CA THR A 95 -5.32 10.08 8.00
C THR A 95 -6.43 10.68 7.15
N THR A 96 -6.09 11.28 6.00
CA THR A 96 -7.10 11.85 5.08
C THR A 96 -8.06 10.77 4.57
N ILE A 97 -7.53 9.61 4.17
CA ILE A 97 -8.37 8.52 3.64
C ILE A 97 -9.18 7.84 4.75
N ALA A 98 -8.62 7.61 5.93
CA ALA A 98 -9.35 7.06 7.07
C ALA A 98 -10.53 7.97 7.47
N ALA A 99 -10.30 9.29 7.54
CA ALA A 99 -11.37 10.25 7.80
C ALA A 99 -12.44 10.28 6.69
N ALA A 100 -12.07 10.04 5.43
CA ALA A 100 -13.01 9.89 4.34
C ALA A 100 -13.81 8.59 4.46
N CYS A 101 -13.15 7.47 4.77
CA CYS A 101 -13.80 6.17 5.01
C CYS A 101 -14.81 6.24 6.16
N GLU A 102 -14.46 6.92 7.27
CA GLU A 102 -15.38 7.10 8.40
C GLU A 102 -16.66 7.87 8.03
N LYS A 103 -16.59 8.76 7.04
CA LYS A 103 -17.76 9.50 6.52
C LYS A 103 -18.55 8.74 5.45
N LEU A 104 -17.83 8.03 4.56
CA LEU A 104 -18.42 7.33 3.40
C LEU A 104 -18.93 5.94 3.75
N GLN A 105 -18.42 5.34 4.83
CA GLN A 105 -18.77 4.00 5.32
C GLN A 105 -18.66 2.90 4.23
N PRO A 106 -17.53 2.77 3.52
CA PRO A 106 -17.33 1.65 2.61
C PRO A 106 -17.34 0.31 3.39
N GLU A 107 -17.61 -0.80 2.71
CA GLU A 107 -17.57 -2.13 3.33
C GLU A 107 -16.16 -2.51 3.84
N VAL A 108 -15.12 -2.00 3.14
CA VAL A 108 -13.73 -2.28 3.50
C VAL A 108 -12.79 -1.13 3.13
N PHE A 109 -11.88 -0.86 4.07
CA PHE A 109 -10.70 -0.01 3.89
C PHE A 109 -9.44 -0.88 3.90
N ILE A 110 -8.71 -0.94 2.78
CA ILE A 110 -7.47 -1.71 2.63
C ILE A 110 -6.32 -0.73 2.51
N SER A 111 -5.55 -0.61 3.59
CA SER A 111 -4.38 0.27 3.68
C SER A 111 -3.10 -0.50 3.44
N ALA A 112 -2.19 0.05 2.64
CA ALA A 112 -0.84 -0.48 2.56
C ALA A 112 -0.12 -0.36 3.91
N SER A 113 0.74 -1.32 4.17
CA SER A 113 1.78 -1.38 5.20
C SER A 113 2.97 -2.13 4.62
N ALA A 114 3.91 -2.60 5.41
CA ALA A 114 5.04 -3.40 4.95
C ALA A 114 5.54 -4.34 6.04
N ILE A 115 6.19 -5.45 5.64
CA ILE A 115 6.92 -6.34 6.55
C ILE A 115 8.04 -5.64 7.33
N GLY A 116 8.46 -4.45 6.89
CA GLY A 116 9.34 -3.55 7.67
C GLY A 116 8.79 -3.23 9.06
N TYR A 117 7.52 -3.51 9.33
CA TYR A 117 6.91 -3.47 10.65
C TYR A 117 7.71 -4.24 11.70
N TYR A 118 8.24 -5.42 11.32
CA TYR A 118 8.93 -6.32 12.26
C TYR A 118 10.39 -5.94 12.53
N GLY A 119 11.02 -5.15 11.65
CA GLY A 119 12.45 -4.84 11.73
C GLY A 119 13.35 -6.05 11.48
N GLU A 120 14.53 -6.05 12.09
CA GLU A 120 15.47 -7.17 11.99
C GLU A 120 15.05 -8.32 12.92
N THR A 121 14.69 -9.45 12.33
CA THR A 121 14.22 -10.64 13.06
C THR A 121 15.24 -11.80 13.07
N GLY A 122 16.37 -11.64 12.39
CA GLY A 122 17.37 -12.71 12.20
C GLY A 122 16.73 -13.91 11.50
N ASN A 123 16.86 -15.10 12.11
CA ASN A 123 16.27 -16.34 11.61
C ASN A 123 14.89 -16.67 12.21
N ARG A 124 14.30 -15.74 12.98
CA ARG A 124 13.01 -15.95 13.61
C ARG A 124 11.87 -15.72 12.60
N SER A 125 10.99 -16.68 12.45
CA SER A 125 9.72 -16.49 11.75
C SER A 125 8.79 -15.60 12.59
N VAL A 126 8.05 -14.73 11.92
CA VAL A 126 7.10 -13.80 12.56
C VAL A 126 5.72 -13.94 11.94
N THR A 127 4.71 -13.67 12.76
CA THR A 127 3.30 -13.65 12.40
C THR A 127 2.70 -12.26 12.63
N GLU A 128 1.46 -12.05 12.26
CA GLU A 128 0.77 -10.77 12.42
C GLU A 128 0.63 -10.34 13.88
N THR A 129 0.65 -11.28 14.83
CA THR A 129 0.56 -11.04 16.27
C THR A 129 1.89 -10.67 16.92
N ASP A 130 3.00 -10.83 16.19
CA ASP A 130 4.33 -10.49 16.70
C ASP A 130 4.48 -8.97 16.86
N ARG A 131 5.26 -8.58 17.87
CA ARG A 131 5.59 -7.18 18.13
C ARG A 131 6.41 -6.59 16.98
N GLY A 132 6.13 -5.32 16.65
CA GLY A 132 6.93 -4.53 15.73
C GLY A 132 8.34 -4.23 16.25
N GLY A 133 9.28 -4.05 15.34
CA GLY A 133 10.65 -3.63 15.61
C GLY A 133 10.76 -2.16 16.03
N ASP A 134 12.02 -1.72 16.26
CA ASP A 134 12.31 -0.37 16.78
C ASP A 134 13.18 0.47 15.82
N ASP A 135 13.48 -0.03 14.61
CA ASP A 135 14.18 0.73 13.59
C ASP A 135 13.25 1.77 12.90
N PHE A 136 13.83 2.60 12.04
CA PHE A 136 13.10 3.67 11.37
C PHE A 136 11.90 3.16 10.55
N LEU A 137 12.06 2.07 9.78
CA LEU A 137 10.95 1.55 8.97
C LEU A 137 9.88 0.88 9.82
N SER A 138 10.27 0.24 10.92
CA SER A 138 9.33 -0.33 11.87
C SER A 138 8.47 0.74 12.54
N ILE A 139 9.09 1.85 12.94
CA ILE A 139 8.38 3.02 13.47
C ILE A 139 7.40 3.57 12.41
N VAL A 140 7.88 3.76 11.16
CA VAL A 140 7.03 4.23 10.06
C VAL A 140 5.82 3.31 9.86
N CYS A 141 6.02 1.99 9.85
CA CYS A 141 4.91 1.04 9.66
C CYS A 141 3.92 1.06 10.83
N ARG A 142 4.40 1.11 12.09
CA ARG A 142 3.52 1.19 13.26
C ARG A 142 2.66 2.45 13.26
N GLU A 143 3.27 3.61 13.02
CA GLU A 143 2.55 4.87 12.94
C GLU A 143 1.56 4.88 11.76
N TRP A 144 1.96 4.28 10.63
CA TRP A 144 1.10 4.14 9.46
C TRP A 144 -0.13 3.29 9.75
N GLU A 145 0.05 2.13 10.40
CA GLU A 145 -1.06 1.25 10.79
C GLU A 145 -1.96 1.90 11.83
N ALA A 146 -1.38 2.65 12.79
CA ALA A 146 -2.16 3.36 13.81
C ALA A 146 -3.10 4.42 13.21
N VAL A 147 -2.67 5.16 12.19
CA VAL A 147 -3.55 6.13 11.52
C VAL A 147 -4.57 5.48 10.58
N ALA A 148 -4.34 4.26 10.11
CA ALA A 148 -5.37 3.51 9.40
C ALA A 148 -6.53 3.08 10.33
N ASP A 149 -6.27 2.88 11.62
CA ASP A 149 -7.28 2.57 12.63
C ASP A 149 -8.15 3.78 13.04
N LEU A 150 -7.95 4.96 12.44
CA LEU A 150 -8.83 6.13 12.62
C LEU A 150 -10.18 6.01 11.88
N ALA A 151 -10.46 4.89 11.24
CA ALA A 151 -11.76 4.54 10.68
C ALA A 151 -12.39 3.35 11.43
N PRO A 152 -12.71 3.47 12.75
CA PRO A 152 -13.15 2.35 13.59
C PRO A 152 -14.48 1.74 13.16
N SER A 153 -15.32 2.47 12.42
CA SER A 153 -16.60 1.98 11.92
C SER A 153 -16.51 1.18 10.62
N VAL A 154 -15.31 1.06 10.05
CA VAL A 154 -15.07 0.41 8.76
C VAL A 154 -14.13 -0.79 8.95
N ARG A 155 -14.45 -1.92 8.33
CA ARG A 155 -13.55 -3.08 8.30
C ARG A 155 -12.22 -2.68 7.65
N THR A 156 -11.15 -2.62 8.44
CA THR A 156 -9.84 -2.14 7.99
C THR A 156 -8.83 -3.28 7.91
N ILE A 157 -8.13 -3.39 6.78
CA ILE A 157 -7.06 -4.35 6.55
C ILE A 157 -5.75 -3.59 6.30
N LYS A 158 -4.68 -3.98 7.00
CA LYS A 158 -3.34 -3.42 6.88
C LYS A 158 -2.42 -4.43 6.21
N LEU A 159 -2.02 -4.15 4.96
CA LEU A 159 -1.24 -5.08 4.13
C LEU A 159 0.25 -4.97 4.45
N ARG A 160 0.79 -5.84 5.30
CA ARG A 160 2.23 -5.95 5.56
C ARG A 160 2.91 -6.66 4.38
N THR A 161 3.07 -5.90 3.30
CA THR A 161 3.59 -6.41 2.03
C THR A 161 5.10 -6.63 2.09
N GLY A 162 5.55 -7.78 1.61
CA GLY A 162 6.95 -8.09 1.36
C GLY A 162 7.52 -7.34 0.16
N LEU A 163 8.70 -7.74 -0.30
CA LEU A 163 9.30 -7.19 -1.51
C LEU A 163 8.51 -7.67 -2.73
N VAL A 164 7.79 -6.75 -3.39
CA VAL A 164 7.03 -7.09 -4.59
C VAL A 164 7.98 -7.26 -5.78
N LEU A 165 7.97 -8.46 -6.35
CA LEU A 165 8.80 -8.83 -7.49
C LEU A 165 8.02 -8.71 -8.79
N ASP A 166 8.52 -7.84 -9.67
CA ASP A 166 8.04 -7.70 -11.05
C ASP A 166 9.17 -7.20 -11.94
N PRO A 167 9.37 -7.76 -13.15
CA PRO A 167 10.45 -7.37 -14.04
C PRO A 167 10.28 -5.95 -14.61
N THR A 168 9.08 -5.39 -14.61
CA THR A 168 8.78 -4.07 -15.18
C THR A 168 9.01 -2.92 -14.21
N GLY A 169 9.19 -3.21 -12.91
CA GLY A 169 9.35 -2.17 -11.90
C GLY A 169 9.85 -2.66 -10.54
N GLY A 170 9.78 -1.76 -9.56
CA GLY A 170 10.22 -2.05 -8.20
C GLY A 170 11.69 -2.40 -8.08
N ALA A 171 12.03 -3.23 -7.09
CA ALA A 171 13.41 -3.63 -6.83
C ALA A 171 13.95 -4.54 -7.94
N LEU A 172 13.17 -5.53 -8.38
CA LEU A 172 13.60 -6.47 -9.42
C LEU A 172 13.86 -5.77 -10.75
N GLY A 173 12.96 -4.87 -11.17
CA GLY A 173 13.14 -4.09 -12.41
C GLY A 173 14.43 -3.25 -12.41
N ARG A 174 14.86 -2.74 -11.23
CA ARG A 174 16.13 -2.01 -11.08
C ARG A 174 17.36 -2.95 -11.09
N MET A 175 17.21 -4.19 -10.65
CA MET A 175 18.30 -5.18 -10.57
C MET A 175 18.58 -5.87 -11.90
N ILE A 176 17.54 -6.21 -12.66
CA ILE A 176 17.65 -6.95 -13.93
C ILE A 176 18.70 -6.38 -14.89
N PRO A 177 18.76 -5.05 -15.17
CA PRO A 177 19.78 -4.52 -16.06
C PRO A 177 21.20 -4.79 -15.57
N LEU A 178 21.47 -4.67 -14.27
CA LEU A 178 22.80 -4.94 -13.69
C LEU A 178 23.21 -6.39 -13.93
N PHE A 179 22.31 -7.35 -13.73
CA PHE A 179 22.58 -8.76 -14.00
C PHE A 179 22.78 -9.05 -15.49
N LYS A 180 22.01 -8.42 -16.38
CA LYS A 180 22.16 -8.55 -17.84
C LYS A 180 23.52 -8.05 -18.34
N PHE A 181 24.11 -7.07 -17.67
CA PHE A 181 25.45 -6.55 -18.00
C PHE A 181 26.58 -7.25 -17.23
N GLY A 182 26.31 -8.34 -16.52
CA GLY A 182 27.31 -9.07 -15.72
C GLY A 182 27.77 -8.32 -14.45
N LEU A 183 27.11 -7.24 -14.07
CA LEU A 183 27.41 -6.42 -12.89
C LEU A 183 26.61 -6.85 -11.66
N GLY A 184 25.78 -7.89 -11.78
CA GLY A 184 25.02 -8.45 -10.67
C GLY A 184 25.92 -9.19 -9.70
N GLY A 185 25.58 -9.11 -8.40
CA GLY A 185 26.32 -9.79 -7.34
C GLY A 185 25.54 -9.83 -6.03
N LYS A 186 26.12 -10.48 -5.03
CA LYS A 186 25.54 -10.54 -3.69
C LYS A 186 25.49 -9.15 -3.06
N LEU A 187 24.40 -8.85 -2.39
CA LEU A 187 24.23 -7.63 -1.59
C LEU A 187 24.69 -7.92 -0.15
N GLY A 188 25.60 -7.11 0.37
CA GLY A 188 26.14 -7.28 1.71
C GLY A 188 26.76 -8.67 1.93
N SER A 189 26.37 -9.35 3.02
CA SER A 189 26.82 -10.72 3.31
C SER A 189 26.21 -11.79 2.39
N GLY A 190 25.09 -11.48 1.74
CA GLY A 190 24.28 -12.43 0.97
C GLY A 190 23.53 -13.46 1.81
N LYS A 191 23.50 -13.30 3.16
CA LYS A 191 22.85 -14.23 4.10
C LYS A 191 21.54 -13.66 4.68
N GLN A 192 21.15 -12.44 4.30
CA GLN A 192 19.92 -11.82 4.76
C GLN A 192 18.69 -12.50 4.16
N TRP A 193 17.66 -12.68 4.95
CA TRP A 193 16.35 -13.12 4.49
C TRP A 193 15.64 -12.00 3.72
N TRP A 194 14.95 -12.38 2.66
CA TRP A 194 14.12 -11.49 1.86
C TRP A 194 12.73 -12.11 1.75
N SER A 195 11.79 -11.58 2.50
CA SER A 195 10.39 -11.93 2.32
C SER A 195 9.86 -11.20 1.08
N TRP A 196 9.35 -11.94 0.13
CA TRP A 196 8.91 -11.41 -1.16
C TRP A 196 7.54 -11.94 -1.56
N ILE A 197 6.92 -11.31 -2.54
CA ILE A 197 5.69 -11.77 -3.19
C ILE A 197 5.75 -11.34 -4.67
N THR A 198 5.17 -12.12 -5.57
CA THR A 198 5.03 -11.67 -6.96
C THR A 198 3.96 -10.57 -7.07
N LEU A 199 4.09 -9.68 -8.06
CA LEU A 199 3.05 -8.67 -8.30
C LEU A 199 1.68 -9.34 -8.58
N HIS A 200 1.67 -10.45 -9.31
CA HIS A 200 0.46 -11.21 -9.60
C HIS A 200 -0.21 -11.72 -8.32
N ASP A 201 0.54 -12.35 -7.41
CA ASP A 201 -0.02 -12.87 -6.16
C ASP A 201 -0.41 -11.77 -5.20
N GLN A 202 0.33 -10.64 -5.20
CA GLN A 202 -0.05 -9.43 -4.46
C GLN A 202 -1.45 -8.94 -4.86
N ILE A 203 -1.73 -8.84 -6.17
CA ILE A 203 -3.04 -8.42 -6.66
C ILE A 203 -4.12 -9.43 -6.30
N ARG A 204 -3.87 -10.73 -6.49
CA ARG A 204 -4.83 -11.79 -6.12
C ARG A 204 -5.15 -11.78 -4.64
N ALA A 205 -4.13 -11.63 -3.79
CA ALA A 205 -4.33 -11.53 -2.33
C ALA A 205 -5.17 -10.30 -1.95
N MET A 206 -4.91 -9.15 -2.58
CA MET A 206 -5.70 -7.94 -2.33
C MET A 206 -7.17 -8.12 -2.71
N LEU A 207 -7.47 -8.75 -3.85
CA LEU A 207 -8.86 -9.03 -4.28
C LEU A 207 -9.53 -10.04 -3.34
N PHE A 208 -8.83 -11.11 -2.96
CA PHE A 208 -9.34 -12.08 -1.99
C PHE A 208 -9.67 -11.41 -0.63
N LEU A 209 -8.79 -10.55 -0.14
CA LEU A 209 -8.99 -9.84 1.11
C LEU A 209 -10.16 -8.86 1.03
N MET A 210 -10.38 -8.23 -0.11
CA MET A 210 -11.51 -7.32 -0.33
C MET A 210 -12.85 -8.05 -0.09
N ASP A 211 -12.99 -9.27 -0.61
CA ASP A 211 -14.22 -10.07 -0.50
C ASP A 211 -14.28 -10.94 0.78
N SER A 212 -13.20 -10.98 1.56
CA SER A 212 -13.12 -11.79 2.79
C SER A 212 -13.79 -11.10 4.00
N LYS A 213 -13.81 -11.79 5.13
CA LYS A 213 -14.16 -11.23 6.45
C LYS A 213 -12.92 -10.91 7.30
N ILE A 214 -11.74 -11.03 6.74
CA ILE A 214 -10.47 -10.78 7.42
C ILE A 214 -10.37 -9.27 7.72
N GLU A 215 -9.86 -8.94 8.88
CA GLU A 215 -9.56 -7.57 9.33
C GLU A 215 -8.22 -7.51 10.06
N GLY A 216 -7.71 -6.32 10.29
CA GLY A 216 -6.43 -6.12 10.96
C GLY A 216 -5.22 -6.26 10.04
N ALA A 217 -4.08 -6.64 10.60
CA ALA A 217 -2.84 -6.81 9.83
C ALA A 217 -2.83 -8.15 9.09
N VAL A 218 -2.25 -8.17 7.88
CA VAL A 218 -2.08 -9.39 7.07
C VAL A 218 -0.71 -9.35 6.40
N ASN A 219 0.10 -10.39 6.60
CA ASN A 219 1.38 -10.55 5.94
C ASN A 219 1.17 -11.05 4.50
N LEU A 220 1.64 -10.27 3.52
CA LEU A 220 1.62 -10.63 2.11
C LEU A 220 3.04 -10.99 1.66
N THR A 221 3.39 -12.25 1.84
CA THR A 221 4.69 -12.85 1.49
C THR A 221 4.51 -14.27 0.99
N SER A 222 5.49 -14.75 0.22
CA SER A 222 5.62 -16.15 -0.22
C SER A 222 6.84 -16.78 0.38
#